data_bf231b596fccf81bfa959dc497baf0df
#
_entry.id   bf231b596fccf81bfa959dc497baf0df
#
_cell.length_a   1.000
_cell.length_b   1.000
_cell.length_c   1.000
_cell.angle_alpha   90.00
_cell.angle_beta   90.00
_cell.angle_gamma   90.00
#
_symmetry.space_group_name_H-M   'P 1'
#
loop_
_entity.id
_entity.type
_entity.pdbx_description
1 polymer ?
#
loop_
_entity_poly.entity_id
_entity_poly.type
_entity_poly.pdbx_seq_one_letter_code
_entity_poly.pdbx_strand_id
1 'polypeptide(L)'
;MKQIRCVAAVLLLIVGSSSAQQRNINFDLLQAARTGSVATTVALLDQGANPNSRNRLGDSPLNTAARNGNVDLVKLLLERGADVNLANLARVTPLMSAVYGGHTDVARTLLTAKASVEPSDRMEKTAMIYAAGNGNAECVAALLAAGVGVNQKYANDATALMWAAAYGKNDSVKLLLERGADVAARDTRGESALSIAEAEKHAETAALLRAAGAGK
;
A
#
# COMPACT_ATOMS: atom_id res chain seq x y z
N MET A 1 -41.90 -21.39 -35.40
CA MET A 1 -41.74 -20.27 -34.46
C MET A 1 -41.70 -20.64 -32.98
N LYS A 2 -42.10 -21.85 -32.54
CA LYS A 2 -42.02 -22.27 -31.10
C LYS A 2 -40.65 -22.77 -30.64
N GLN A 3 -39.81 -23.30 -31.56
CA GLN A 3 -38.46 -23.80 -31.17
C GLN A 3 -37.43 -22.72 -30.89
N ILE A 4 -37.52 -21.54 -31.52
CA ILE A 4 -36.55 -20.43 -31.32
C ILE A 4 -36.69 -19.79 -29.92
N ARG A 5 -37.91 -19.82 -29.33
CA ARG A 5 -38.14 -19.27 -27.98
C ARG A 5 -37.55 -20.14 -26.86
N CYS A 6 -37.47 -21.45 -27.02
CA CYS A 6 -36.86 -22.34 -26.04
C CYS A 6 -35.34 -22.22 -25.98
N VAL A 7 -34.67 -22.05 -27.11
CA VAL A 7 -33.20 -21.90 -27.17
C VAL A 7 -32.74 -20.60 -26.53
N ALA A 8 -33.47 -19.51 -26.76
CA ALA A 8 -33.16 -18.21 -26.14
C ALA A 8 -33.38 -18.21 -24.61
N ALA A 9 -34.41 -18.88 -24.11
CA ALA A 9 -34.68 -19.02 -22.69
C ALA A 9 -33.64 -19.90 -21.96
N VAL A 10 -33.17 -20.98 -22.59
CA VAL A 10 -32.13 -21.84 -22.04
C VAL A 10 -30.76 -21.12 -22.02
N LEU A 11 -30.42 -20.36 -23.08
CA LEU A 11 -29.20 -19.55 -23.12
C LEU A 11 -29.22 -18.45 -22.06
N LEU A 12 -30.34 -17.78 -21.81
CA LEU A 12 -30.48 -16.77 -20.77
C LEU A 12 -30.36 -17.36 -19.35
N LEU A 13 -30.86 -18.58 -19.12
CA LEU A 13 -30.72 -19.27 -17.84
C LEU A 13 -29.27 -19.73 -17.57
N ILE A 14 -28.55 -20.20 -18.58
CA ILE A 14 -27.14 -20.61 -18.46
C ILE A 14 -26.24 -19.41 -18.19
N VAL A 15 -26.46 -18.28 -18.87
CA VAL A 15 -25.70 -17.05 -18.65
C VAL A 15 -26.01 -16.45 -17.27
N GLY A 16 -27.24 -16.48 -16.81
CA GLY A 16 -27.65 -15.99 -15.49
C GLY A 16 -27.07 -16.83 -14.34
N SER A 17 -27.05 -18.15 -14.45
CA SER A 17 -26.44 -19.05 -13.47
C SER A 17 -24.93 -18.91 -13.43
N SER A 18 -24.24 -18.75 -14.55
CA SER A 18 -22.81 -18.53 -14.64
C SER A 18 -22.40 -17.21 -13.94
N SER A 19 -23.13 -16.12 -14.16
CA SER A 19 -22.83 -14.83 -13.54
C SER A 19 -23.10 -14.79 -12.02
N ALA A 20 -24.09 -15.54 -11.54
CA ALA A 20 -24.37 -15.68 -10.11
C ALA A 20 -23.30 -16.55 -9.43
N GLN A 21 -22.91 -17.65 -10.07
CA GLN A 21 -21.83 -18.52 -9.61
C GLN A 21 -20.51 -17.75 -9.53
N GLN A 22 -20.17 -16.96 -10.54
CA GLN A 22 -18.95 -16.15 -10.57
C GLN A 22 -18.94 -15.07 -9.48
N ARG A 23 -20.07 -14.47 -9.15
CA ARG A 23 -20.17 -13.51 -8.05
C ARG A 23 -19.97 -14.18 -6.69
N ASN A 24 -20.48 -15.38 -6.50
CA ASN A 24 -20.32 -16.14 -5.26
C ASN A 24 -18.85 -16.52 -5.04
N ILE A 25 -18.21 -17.10 -6.04
CA ILE A 25 -16.82 -17.55 -5.95
C ILE A 25 -15.85 -16.38 -5.73
N ASN A 26 -16.10 -15.21 -6.33
CA ASN A 26 -15.30 -14.01 -6.11
C ASN A 26 -15.50 -13.45 -4.70
N PHE A 27 -16.72 -13.50 -4.15
CA PHE A 27 -16.98 -13.13 -2.77
C PHE A 27 -16.24 -14.07 -1.81
N ASP A 28 -16.27 -15.38 -2.05
CA ASP A 28 -15.57 -16.37 -1.23
C ASP A 28 -14.05 -16.17 -1.29
N LEU A 29 -13.49 -15.78 -2.45
CA LEU A 29 -12.08 -15.41 -2.59
C LEU A 29 -11.71 -14.21 -1.71
N LEU A 30 -12.54 -13.17 -1.69
CA LEU A 30 -12.33 -12.02 -0.83
C LEU A 30 -12.39 -12.39 0.67
N GLN A 31 -13.27 -13.32 1.05
CA GLN A 31 -13.33 -13.83 2.42
C GLN A 31 -12.11 -14.70 2.76
N ALA A 32 -11.65 -15.57 1.84
CA ALA A 32 -10.45 -16.37 2.02
C ALA A 32 -9.20 -15.48 2.21
N ALA A 33 -9.09 -14.40 1.43
CA ALA A 33 -8.02 -13.42 1.60
C ALA A 33 -8.09 -12.70 2.96
N ARG A 34 -9.30 -12.39 3.44
CA ARG A 34 -9.50 -11.76 4.74
C ARG A 34 -9.12 -12.65 5.92
N THR A 35 -9.40 -13.94 5.82
CA THR A 35 -9.04 -14.94 6.85
C THR A 35 -7.60 -15.46 6.70
N GLY A 36 -6.91 -15.10 5.60
CA GLY A 36 -5.54 -15.52 5.34
C GLY A 36 -5.40 -16.99 4.89
N SER A 37 -6.49 -17.65 4.47
CA SER A 37 -6.47 -19.06 4.09
C SER A 37 -5.86 -19.26 2.69
N VAL A 38 -4.59 -19.64 2.64
CA VAL A 38 -3.87 -19.93 1.40
C VAL A 38 -4.53 -21.10 0.65
N ALA A 39 -4.83 -22.19 1.36
CA ALA A 39 -5.43 -23.39 0.74
C ALA A 39 -6.79 -23.10 0.10
N THR A 40 -7.66 -22.36 0.79
CA THR A 40 -8.97 -21.96 0.25
C THR A 40 -8.80 -21.03 -0.95
N THR A 41 -7.83 -20.08 -0.87
CA THR A 41 -7.53 -19.17 -1.99
C THR A 41 -7.08 -19.93 -3.23
N VAL A 42 -6.19 -20.93 -3.10
CA VAL A 42 -5.77 -21.80 -4.22
C VAL A 42 -6.99 -22.46 -4.85
N ALA A 43 -7.81 -23.14 -4.05
CA ALA A 43 -8.98 -23.88 -4.55
C ALA A 43 -9.97 -22.97 -5.30
N LEU A 44 -10.19 -21.74 -4.82
CA LEU A 44 -11.09 -20.77 -5.45
C LEU A 44 -10.51 -20.20 -6.76
N LEU A 45 -9.21 -19.93 -6.79
CA LEU A 45 -8.54 -19.48 -8.01
C LEU A 45 -8.51 -20.58 -9.08
N ASP A 46 -8.31 -21.85 -8.68
CA ASP A 46 -8.38 -23.00 -9.58
C ASP A 46 -9.80 -23.21 -10.17
N GLN A 47 -10.83 -22.81 -9.43
CA GLN A 47 -12.22 -22.78 -9.90
C GLN A 47 -12.55 -21.57 -10.78
N GLY A 48 -11.58 -20.69 -11.04
CA GLY A 48 -11.74 -19.51 -11.90
C GLY A 48 -12.20 -18.25 -11.17
N ALA A 49 -12.02 -18.15 -9.85
CA ALA A 49 -12.23 -16.89 -9.16
C ALA A 49 -11.28 -15.80 -9.71
N ASN A 50 -11.79 -14.58 -9.85
CA ASN A 50 -10.98 -13.48 -10.37
C ASN A 50 -10.08 -12.91 -9.26
N PRO A 51 -8.73 -12.99 -9.37
CA PRO A 51 -7.79 -12.46 -8.39
C PRO A 51 -7.89 -10.93 -8.21
N ASN A 52 -8.50 -10.24 -9.18
CA ASN A 52 -8.73 -8.80 -9.18
C ASN A 52 -10.18 -8.41 -8.80
N SER A 53 -10.95 -9.35 -8.23
CA SER A 53 -12.28 -9.04 -7.67
C SER A 53 -12.19 -8.01 -6.58
N ARG A 54 -13.27 -7.24 -6.36
CA ARG A 54 -13.28 -6.12 -5.41
C ARG A 54 -14.45 -6.23 -4.42
N ASN A 55 -14.20 -5.91 -3.17
CA ASN A 55 -15.24 -5.73 -2.17
C ASN A 55 -15.91 -4.33 -2.32
N ARG A 56 -16.83 -4.00 -1.40
CA ARG A 56 -17.55 -2.71 -1.40
C ARG A 56 -16.64 -1.49 -1.20
N LEU A 57 -15.48 -1.65 -0.57
CA LEU A 57 -14.45 -0.62 -0.40
C LEU A 57 -13.50 -0.54 -1.60
N GLY A 58 -13.68 -1.43 -2.58
CA GLY A 58 -12.79 -1.57 -3.72
C GLY A 58 -11.52 -2.35 -3.42
N ASP A 59 -11.35 -2.91 -2.21
CA ASP A 59 -10.17 -3.72 -1.90
C ASP A 59 -10.20 -5.02 -2.71
N SER A 60 -9.06 -5.36 -3.30
CA SER A 60 -8.81 -6.65 -3.92
C SER A 60 -8.35 -7.68 -2.86
N PRO A 61 -8.33 -9.00 -3.20
CA PRO A 61 -7.67 -9.99 -2.38
C PRO A 61 -6.23 -9.61 -2.04
N LEU A 62 -5.48 -9.03 -2.98
CA LEU A 62 -4.10 -8.58 -2.80
C LEU A 62 -3.99 -7.40 -1.82
N ASN A 63 -4.88 -6.38 -1.92
CA ASN A 63 -4.92 -5.29 -0.92
C ASN A 63 -5.14 -5.84 0.49
N THR A 64 -6.05 -6.81 0.62
CA THR A 64 -6.40 -7.41 1.90
C THR A 64 -5.25 -8.24 2.46
N ALA A 65 -4.62 -9.09 1.64
CA ALA A 65 -3.46 -9.91 2.03
C ALA A 65 -2.27 -9.02 2.43
N ALA A 66 -2.03 -7.94 1.69
CA ALA A 66 -0.97 -6.97 1.95
C ALA A 66 -1.18 -6.24 3.29
N ARG A 67 -2.41 -5.80 3.56
CA ARG A 67 -2.78 -5.15 4.83
C ARG A 67 -2.62 -6.08 6.03
N ASN A 68 -2.87 -7.38 5.84
CA ASN A 68 -2.77 -8.39 6.89
C ASN A 68 -1.35 -8.95 7.08
N GLY A 69 -0.39 -8.55 6.24
CA GLY A 69 1.00 -9.02 6.32
C GLY A 69 1.22 -10.46 5.88
N ASN A 70 0.28 -11.05 5.12
CA ASN A 70 0.38 -12.45 4.71
C ASN A 70 1.23 -12.59 3.45
N VAL A 71 2.53 -12.82 3.63
CA VAL A 71 3.52 -12.93 2.55
C VAL A 71 3.19 -14.07 1.57
N ASP A 72 2.80 -15.23 2.09
CA ASP A 72 2.51 -16.41 1.25
C ASP A 72 1.28 -16.17 0.36
N LEU A 73 0.25 -15.56 0.94
CA LEU A 73 -0.94 -15.22 0.19
C LEU A 73 -0.68 -14.12 -0.85
N VAL A 74 0.17 -13.14 -0.54
CA VAL A 74 0.61 -12.11 -1.49
C VAL A 74 1.34 -12.75 -2.68
N LYS A 75 2.31 -13.62 -2.43
CA LYS A 75 3.02 -14.35 -3.49
C LYS A 75 2.08 -15.14 -4.36
N LEU A 76 1.22 -15.96 -3.74
CA LEU A 76 0.21 -16.75 -4.46
C LEU A 76 -0.67 -15.90 -5.37
N LEU A 77 -1.22 -14.80 -4.85
CA LEU A 77 -2.09 -13.92 -5.62
C LEU A 77 -1.37 -13.27 -6.81
N LEU A 78 -0.11 -12.85 -6.63
CA LEU A 78 0.71 -12.32 -7.71
C LEU A 78 0.99 -13.37 -8.79
N GLU A 79 1.34 -14.60 -8.40
CA GLU A 79 1.54 -15.75 -9.31
C GLU A 79 0.27 -16.09 -10.12
N ARG A 80 -0.90 -15.82 -9.55
CA ARG A 80 -2.21 -16.05 -10.17
C ARG A 80 -2.78 -14.83 -10.90
N GLY A 81 -1.95 -13.81 -11.17
CA GLY A 81 -2.29 -12.66 -12.00
C GLY A 81 -3.05 -11.54 -11.28
N ALA A 82 -2.90 -11.43 -9.97
CA ALA A 82 -3.36 -10.24 -9.26
C ALA A 82 -2.56 -9.01 -9.73
N ASP A 83 -3.27 -7.93 -10.03
CA ASP A 83 -2.65 -6.64 -10.37
C ASP A 83 -2.01 -6.03 -9.13
N VAL A 84 -0.67 -5.94 -9.16
CA VAL A 84 0.17 -5.43 -8.07
C VAL A 84 -0.15 -3.99 -7.70
N ASN A 85 -0.72 -3.22 -8.63
CA ASN A 85 -1.04 -1.79 -8.47
C ASN A 85 -2.53 -1.49 -8.31
N LEU A 86 -3.39 -2.52 -8.18
CA LEU A 86 -4.83 -2.34 -8.10
C LEU A 86 -5.23 -1.59 -6.82
N ALA A 87 -5.43 -0.28 -6.94
CA ALA A 87 -5.83 0.57 -5.83
C ALA A 87 -7.33 0.42 -5.50
N ASN A 88 -7.68 0.55 -4.23
CA ASN A 88 -9.07 0.56 -3.75
C ASN A 88 -9.78 1.92 -4.03
N LEU A 89 -11.04 2.08 -3.57
CA LEU A 89 -11.80 3.32 -3.77
C LEU A 89 -11.18 4.54 -3.07
N ALA A 90 -10.38 4.35 -2.03
CA ALA A 90 -9.59 5.41 -1.40
C ALA A 90 -8.26 5.68 -2.11
N ARG A 91 -8.00 5.03 -3.27
CA ARG A 91 -6.76 5.06 -4.04
C ARG A 91 -5.57 4.43 -3.30
N VAL A 92 -5.83 3.63 -2.26
CA VAL A 92 -4.78 2.90 -1.52
C VAL A 92 -4.37 1.67 -2.30
N THR A 93 -3.09 1.57 -2.66
CA THR A 93 -2.50 0.41 -3.36
C THR A 93 -2.16 -0.72 -2.37
N PRO A 94 -1.89 -1.95 -2.87
CA PRO A 94 -1.37 -3.03 -2.02
C PRO A 94 -0.07 -2.64 -1.29
N LEU A 95 0.85 -1.94 -1.97
CA LEU A 95 2.10 -1.45 -1.36
C LEU A 95 1.82 -0.48 -0.20
N MET A 96 0.93 0.50 -0.38
CA MET A 96 0.53 1.40 0.70
C MET A 96 -0.09 0.64 1.87
N SER A 97 -0.93 -0.37 1.59
CA SER A 97 -1.56 -1.20 2.62
C SER A 97 -0.54 -1.96 3.45
N ALA A 98 0.48 -2.57 2.80
CA ALA A 98 1.57 -3.28 3.46
C ALA A 98 2.41 -2.34 4.34
N VAL A 99 2.81 -1.19 3.78
CA VAL A 99 3.64 -0.19 4.48
C VAL A 99 2.89 0.41 5.67
N TYR A 100 1.60 0.74 5.50
CA TYR A 100 0.77 1.25 6.59
C TYR A 100 0.65 0.23 7.75
N GLY A 101 0.55 -1.06 7.44
CA GLY A 101 0.54 -2.15 8.41
C GLY A 101 1.91 -2.48 9.02
N GLY A 102 2.99 -1.88 8.53
CA GLY A 102 4.35 -2.17 8.99
C GLY A 102 4.92 -3.50 8.48
N HIS A 103 4.33 -4.06 7.41
CA HIS A 103 4.68 -5.38 6.89
C HIS A 103 5.81 -5.30 5.85
N THR A 104 7.04 -5.16 6.32
CA THR A 104 8.23 -4.95 5.48
C THR A 104 8.45 -6.06 4.46
N ASP A 105 8.26 -7.33 4.83
CA ASP A 105 8.47 -8.45 3.91
C ASP A 105 7.45 -8.47 2.78
N VAL A 106 6.19 -8.11 3.08
CA VAL A 106 5.15 -7.92 2.07
C VAL A 106 5.51 -6.74 1.16
N ALA A 107 5.94 -5.62 1.72
CA ALA A 107 6.36 -4.45 0.94
C ALA A 107 7.52 -4.81 -0.01
N ARG A 108 8.52 -5.53 0.46
CA ARG A 108 9.64 -6.03 -0.37
C ARG A 108 9.16 -6.98 -1.48
N THR A 109 8.24 -7.89 -1.17
CA THR A 109 7.64 -8.81 -2.16
C THR A 109 6.91 -8.03 -3.26
N LEU A 110 6.11 -7.03 -2.89
CA LEU A 110 5.39 -6.18 -3.84
C LEU A 110 6.35 -5.33 -4.69
N LEU A 111 7.40 -4.75 -4.09
CA LEU A 111 8.43 -3.99 -4.82
C LEU A 111 9.20 -4.87 -5.81
N THR A 112 9.51 -6.11 -5.44
CA THR A 112 10.11 -7.11 -6.34
C THR A 112 9.18 -7.43 -7.51
N ALA A 113 7.87 -7.48 -7.27
CA ALA A 113 6.83 -7.65 -8.29
C ALA A 113 6.54 -6.34 -9.07
N LYS A 114 7.40 -5.31 -8.94
CA LYS A 114 7.29 -4.01 -9.64
C LYS A 114 6.08 -3.18 -9.24
N ALA A 115 5.68 -3.24 -7.96
CA ALA A 115 4.73 -2.28 -7.42
C ALA A 115 5.24 -0.85 -7.62
N SER A 116 4.36 0.03 -8.12
CA SER A 116 4.68 1.45 -8.29
C SER A 116 4.77 2.15 -6.93
N VAL A 117 5.79 2.97 -6.74
CA VAL A 117 6.03 3.77 -5.53
C VAL A 117 5.40 5.16 -5.61
N GLU A 118 5.03 5.60 -6.82
CA GLU A 118 4.52 6.95 -7.10
C GLU A 118 3.05 7.21 -6.70
N PRO A 119 2.12 6.21 -6.75
CA PRO A 119 0.73 6.48 -6.43
C PRO A 119 0.55 7.17 -5.08
N SER A 120 -0.45 8.04 -5.02
CA SER A 120 -0.95 8.66 -3.78
C SER A 120 -2.42 8.32 -3.56
N ASP A 121 -2.82 8.22 -2.32
CA ASP A 121 -4.20 8.03 -1.93
C ASP A 121 -5.02 9.34 -2.05
N ARG A 122 -6.28 9.35 -1.59
CA ARG A 122 -7.13 10.54 -1.61
C ARG A 122 -6.66 11.66 -0.68
N MET A 123 -5.77 11.36 0.26
CA MET A 123 -5.14 12.31 1.18
C MET A 123 -3.76 12.74 0.70
N GLU A 124 -3.42 12.45 -0.58
CA GLU A 124 -2.14 12.72 -1.22
C GLU A 124 -0.93 12.04 -0.54
N LYS A 125 -1.18 10.98 0.25
CA LYS A 125 -0.12 10.21 0.91
C LYS A 125 0.35 9.09 0.02
N THR A 126 1.68 8.99 -0.15
CA THR A 126 2.36 7.89 -0.84
C THR A 126 2.81 6.81 0.15
N ALA A 127 3.31 5.69 -0.36
CA ALA A 127 3.90 4.65 0.49
C ALA A 127 5.06 5.21 1.35
N MET A 128 5.90 6.12 0.83
CA MET A 128 7.00 6.73 1.58
C MET A 128 6.50 7.58 2.75
N ILE A 129 5.45 8.38 2.55
CA ILE A 129 4.86 9.19 3.63
C ILE A 129 4.32 8.29 4.75
N TYR A 130 3.65 7.19 4.40
CA TYR A 130 3.18 6.22 5.39
C TYR A 130 4.34 5.56 6.14
N ALA A 131 5.41 5.14 5.44
CA ALA A 131 6.58 4.54 6.07
C ALA A 131 7.26 5.50 7.05
N ALA A 132 7.52 6.73 6.62
CA ALA A 132 8.18 7.75 7.44
C ALA A 132 7.34 8.16 8.64
N GLY A 133 6.05 8.48 8.43
CA GLY A 133 5.13 8.92 9.47
C GLY A 133 4.76 7.84 10.49
N ASN A 134 4.76 6.56 10.10
CA ASN A 134 4.53 5.45 11.03
C ASN A 134 5.81 5.00 11.77
N GLY A 135 6.99 5.47 11.34
CA GLY A 135 8.26 5.12 11.97
C GLY A 135 8.81 3.76 11.52
N ASN A 136 8.34 3.24 10.37
CA ASN A 136 8.84 1.99 9.85
C ASN A 136 10.10 2.23 9.01
N ALA A 137 11.25 2.31 9.68
CA ALA A 137 12.54 2.56 9.05
C ALA A 137 12.92 1.50 8.00
N GLU A 138 12.52 0.24 8.20
CA GLU A 138 12.79 -0.83 7.22
C GLU A 138 12.00 -0.64 5.93
N CYS A 139 10.72 -0.21 6.01
CA CYS A 139 9.93 0.15 4.83
C CYS A 139 10.50 1.39 4.14
N VAL A 140 10.96 2.41 4.91
CA VAL A 140 11.67 3.57 4.35
C VAL A 140 12.90 3.09 3.56
N ALA A 141 13.73 2.22 4.15
CA ALA A 141 14.91 1.67 3.49
C ALA A 141 14.55 0.91 2.20
N ALA A 142 13.50 0.09 2.22
CA ALA A 142 13.04 -0.66 1.06
C ALA A 142 12.56 0.26 -0.08
N LEU A 143 11.83 1.32 0.25
CA LEU A 143 11.35 2.30 -0.73
C LEU A 143 12.49 3.13 -1.33
N LEU A 144 13.48 3.55 -0.52
CA LEU A 144 14.69 4.21 -1.03
C LEU A 144 15.47 3.30 -1.98
N ALA A 145 15.61 2.00 -1.62
CA ALA A 145 16.25 1.00 -2.49
C ALA A 145 15.46 0.75 -3.79
N ALA A 146 14.15 0.97 -3.79
CA ALA A 146 13.29 0.91 -4.98
C ALA A 146 13.32 2.18 -5.83
N GLY A 147 14.17 3.17 -5.49
CA GLY A 147 14.41 4.38 -6.27
C GLY A 147 13.63 5.63 -5.83
N VAL A 148 12.92 5.60 -4.72
CA VAL A 148 12.31 6.81 -4.17
C VAL A 148 13.42 7.75 -3.72
N GLY A 149 13.39 9.00 -4.18
CA GLY A 149 14.37 10.02 -3.79
C GLY A 149 14.24 10.39 -2.31
N VAL A 150 15.37 10.40 -1.56
CA VAL A 150 15.36 10.75 -0.14
C VAL A 150 14.85 12.17 0.13
N ASN A 151 15.09 13.08 -0.82
CA ASN A 151 14.65 14.49 -0.77
C ASN A 151 13.45 14.75 -1.70
N GLN A 152 12.73 13.70 -2.10
CA GLN A 152 11.51 13.85 -2.89
C GLN A 152 10.52 14.72 -2.13
N LYS A 153 9.95 15.69 -2.85
CA LYS A 153 8.91 16.58 -2.35
C LYS A 153 7.53 15.98 -2.64
N TYR A 154 6.68 16.06 -1.65
CA TYR A 154 5.28 15.62 -1.70
C TYR A 154 4.35 16.84 -1.60
N ALA A 155 3.08 16.62 -1.29
CA ALA A 155 2.13 17.69 -1.10
C ALA A 155 2.68 18.78 -0.15
N ASN A 156 2.50 20.04 -0.52
CA ASN A 156 3.02 21.22 0.20
C ASN A 156 4.55 21.25 0.31
N ASP A 157 5.29 20.67 -0.62
CA ASP A 157 6.75 20.57 -0.60
C ASP A 157 7.31 19.82 0.62
N ALA A 158 6.47 19.11 1.37
CA ALA A 158 6.91 18.33 2.52
C ALA A 158 7.78 17.14 2.10
N THR A 159 8.83 16.85 2.86
CA THR A 159 9.72 15.70 2.65
C THR A 159 9.39 14.54 3.60
N ALA A 160 9.92 13.35 3.31
CA ALA A 160 9.81 12.20 4.21
C ALA A 160 10.39 12.50 5.61
N LEU A 161 11.49 13.29 5.67
CA LEU A 161 12.10 13.72 6.94
C LEU A 161 11.14 14.58 7.76
N MET A 162 10.42 15.51 7.14
CA MET A 162 9.40 16.33 7.80
C MET A 162 8.26 15.49 8.35
N TRP A 163 7.78 14.48 7.59
CA TRP A 163 6.75 13.56 8.06
C TRP A 163 7.23 12.70 9.24
N ALA A 164 8.45 12.17 9.21
CA ALA A 164 9.04 11.46 10.35
C ALA A 164 9.19 12.36 11.57
N ALA A 165 9.59 13.62 11.37
CA ALA A 165 9.75 14.61 12.42
C ALA A 165 8.41 15.01 13.06
N ALA A 166 7.35 15.20 12.26
CA ALA A 166 6.02 15.56 12.73
C ALA A 166 5.39 14.50 13.66
N TYR A 167 5.80 13.25 13.52
CA TYR A 167 5.30 12.15 14.35
C TYR A 167 6.35 11.61 15.33
N GLY A 168 7.50 12.27 15.50
CA GLY A 168 8.54 11.88 16.46
C GLY A 168 9.16 10.50 16.18
N LYS A 169 9.27 10.11 14.89
CA LYS A 169 9.73 8.78 14.47
C LYS A 169 11.24 8.71 14.34
N ASN A 170 11.91 8.60 15.48
CA ASN A 170 13.37 8.71 15.59
C ASN A 170 14.14 7.75 14.68
N ASP A 171 13.71 6.50 14.55
CA ASP A 171 14.41 5.51 13.70
C ASP A 171 14.29 5.86 12.21
N SER A 172 13.12 6.33 11.77
CA SER A 172 12.97 6.85 10.40
C SER A 172 13.79 8.13 10.19
N VAL A 173 13.84 9.03 11.18
CA VAL A 173 14.66 10.25 11.12
C VAL A 173 16.14 9.89 10.99
N LYS A 174 16.66 9.02 11.85
CA LYS A 174 18.07 8.55 11.80
C LYS A 174 18.39 7.98 10.42
N LEU A 175 17.57 7.04 9.95
CA LEU A 175 17.77 6.42 8.64
C LEU A 175 17.75 7.44 7.49
N LEU A 176 16.77 8.35 7.47
CA LEU A 176 16.68 9.36 6.42
C LEU A 176 17.91 10.29 6.43
N LEU A 177 18.39 10.69 7.60
CA LEU A 177 19.62 11.47 7.74
C LEU A 177 20.85 10.72 7.26
N GLU A 178 21.01 9.44 7.61
CA GLU A 178 22.07 8.55 7.11
C GLU A 178 22.04 8.39 5.58
N ARG A 179 20.87 8.53 4.97
CA ARG A 179 20.69 8.46 3.52
C ARG A 179 20.77 9.81 2.81
N GLY A 180 21.17 10.88 3.54
CA GLY A 180 21.41 12.21 3.00
C GLY A 180 20.15 13.05 2.85
N ALA A 181 19.17 12.88 3.74
CA ALA A 181 18.02 13.78 3.80
C ALA A 181 18.47 15.21 4.10
N ASP A 182 17.93 16.18 3.34
CA ASP A 182 18.24 17.58 3.49
C ASP A 182 17.55 18.15 4.76
N VAL A 183 18.34 18.42 5.79
CA VAL A 183 17.87 19.01 7.05
C VAL A 183 17.41 20.46 6.92
N ALA A 184 17.87 21.16 5.87
CA ALA A 184 17.53 22.56 5.61
C ALA A 184 16.29 22.72 4.71
N ALA A 185 15.77 21.62 4.14
CA ALA A 185 14.56 21.65 3.31
C ALA A 185 13.41 22.34 4.05
N ARG A 186 12.59 23.07 3.30
CA ARG A 186 11.43 23.78 3.84
C ARG A 186 10.18 23.42 3.02
N ASP A 187 9.07 23.31 3.73
CA ASP A 187 7.75 23.15 3.12
C ASP A 187 7.20 24.51 2.61
N THR A 188 6.01 24.53 2.01
CA THR A 188 5.38 25.74 1.47
C THR A 188 5.05 26.80 2.55
N ARG A 189 5.05 26.43 3.84
CA ARG A 189 4.87 27.34 4.98
C ARG A 189 6.20 27.88 5.50
N GLY A 190 7.32 27.45 4.91
CA GLY A 190 8.68 27.77 5.33
C GLY A 190 9.17 26.94 6.53
N GLU A 191 8.44 25.89 6.92
CA GLU A 191 8.82 25.05 8.05
C GLU A 191 9.82 23.96 7.65
N SER A 192 10.81 23.74 8.52
CA SER A 192 11.79 22.65 8.40
C SER A 192 11.38 21.45 9.26
N ALA A 193 12.03 20.30 9.06
CA ALA A 193 11.85 19.13 9.94
C ALA A 193 12.12 19.47 11.41
N LEU A 194 13.09 20.35 11.70
CA LEU A 194 13.39 20.79 13.07
C LEU A 194 12.26 21.64 13.65
N SER A 195 11.79 22.68 12.94
CA SER A 195 10.70 23.53 13.45
C SER A 195 9.41 22.73 13.68
N ILE A 196 9.11 21.76 12.81
CA ILE A 196 7.97 20.85 12.97
C ILE A 196 8.15 19.98 14.24
N ALA A 197 9.33 19.36 14.44
CA ALA A 197 9.58 18.54 15.63
C ALA A 197 9.47 19.35 16.94
N GLU A 198 9.91 20.61 16.94
CA GLU A 198 9.79 21.52 18.07
C GLU A 198 8.34 21.91 18.35
N ALA A 199 7.56 22.25 17.31
CA ALA A 199 6.16 22.60 17.42
C ALA A 199 5.33 21.43 17.97
N GLU A 200 5.62 20.21 17.52
CA GLU A 200 4.97 18.96 17.96
C GLU A 200 5.55 18.40 19.28
N LYS A 201 6.54 19.10 19.88
CA LYS A 201 7.18 18.77 21.17
C LYS A 201 7.92 17.41 21.17
N HIS A 202 8.44 17.00 20.03
CA HIS A 202 9.27 15.81 19.89
C HIS A 202 10.75 16.13 20.21
N ALA A 203 11.07 16.27 21.49
CA ALA A 203 12.39 16.76 21.97
C ALA A 203 13.57 15.90 21.49
N GLU A 204 13.43 14.56 21.49
CA GLU A 204 14.48 13.66 21.01
C GLU A 204 14.71 13.81 19.50
N THR A 205 13.63 13.89 18.73
CA THR A 205 13.69 14.13 17.28
C THR A 205 14.37 15.48 16.99
N ALA A 206 14.00 16.55 17.71
CA ALA A 206 14.62 17.85 17.55
C ALA A 206 16.13 17.81 17.88
N ALA A 207 16.52 17.05 18.92
CA ALA A 207 17.94 16.87 19.25
C ALA A 207 18.73 16.15 18.15
N LEU A 208 18.14 15.09 17.56
CA LEU A 208 18.73 14.37 16.41
C LEU A 208 18.93 15.30 15.20
N LEU A 209 17.92 16.10 14.87
CA LEU A 209 17.97 17.04 13.75
C LEU A 209 19.01 18.16 13.97
N ARG A 210 19.12 18.72 15.18
CA ARG A 210 20.17 19.69 15.51
C ARG A 210 21.58 19.09 15.41
N ALA A 211 21.75 17.85 15.89
CA ALA A 211 23.02 17.13 15.78
C ALA A 211 23.42 16.91 14.31
N ALA A 212 22.45 16.74 13.42
CA ALA A 212 22.67 16.62 11.97
C ALA A 212 22.88 17.97 11.27
N GLY A 213 22.90 19.09 11.99
CA GLY A 213 23.18 20.41 11.46
C GLY A 213 21.96 21.27 11.11
N ALA A 214 20.76 20.85 11.48
CA ALA A 214 19.58 21.69 11.34
C ALA A 214 19.68 22.95 12.24
N GLY A 215 19.31 24.11 11.69
CA GLY A 215 19.31 25.39 12.43
C GLY A 215 20.63 26.18 12.35
N LYS A 216 21.57 25.76 11.47
CA LYS A 216 22.81 26.51 11.18
C LYS A 216 22.62 27.43 9.98
#